data_af3e2fbc3485fed84de35de6cbe2de7f
#
_entry.id   af3e2fbc3485fed84de35de6cbe2de7f
#
_cell.length_a   1.000
_cell.length_b   1.000
_cell.length_c   1.000
_cell.angle_alpha   90.00
_cell.angle_beta   90.00
_cell.angle_gamma   90.00
#
_symmetry.space_group_name_H-M   'P 1'
#
loop_
_entity.id
_entity.type
_entity.pdbx_description
1 polymer ?
#
loop_
_entity_poly.entity_id
_entity_poly.type
_entity_poly.pdbx_seq_one_letter_code
_entity_poly.pdbx_strand_id
1 'polypeptide(L)'
;LVSDSAGFDASAMQGYIRQHPNSKWFSLFKAPLGIYALSGRDSTKRINRFIRKLGEEPVIYSEEIARKTQSDMVSAVRNMGYLNANVDLITQRKGHNTKLVYYISPGIRYKVRHITKKINDAAIDTLLHGYGNASYLADGMNFDLNVLESERSRINSLLLNNGYYHFNKEYIHYIADTTVGNQLVDLTMELKPYRIDNGRSYPHNVYRIGNVSYQLEESYGKQLKIRDKVLNASNELKQGELYSEDKVQKTYSRMMRLGAVMGTNIRFETDREDTTLLHTNVILTPGRANSVNLELEGTNSAGDFGAAVSTSYQNRNLFHGGELFSVTLRGAYEAIKGLNGYSDQDYIEYSVETGITFPDFKFPFLSSKFRQKAQATSEVSLMFDSQDRPEFHRRVVTGTWRYRWNRMSRKRQHKVDLLDLNYVFMPWISETFRKLYLEDPESRNAILRYNYENLFIMKWGYNFTYSSQPLNGAASNYGTDAYIIRLGAESSGNLLYGLSNLFAARPNDQNQYTLFNIAYAQYVKGDFDISKSFRLDDKNSLALHFGLGIA
;
A
#
# COMPACT_ATOMS: atom_id res chain seq x y z
N LEU A 1 29.36 -14.58 5.73
CA LEU A 1 29.54 -14.85 4.29
C LEU A 1 30.87 -14.26 3.84
N VAL A 2 31.63 -14.98 3.05
CA VAL A 2 32.91 -14.55 2.47
C VAL A 2 32.96 -15.07 1.03
N SER A 3 33.45 -14.28 0.08
CA SER A 3 33.70 -14.72 -1.28
C SER A 3 35.18 -14.52 -1.65
N ASP A 4 35.72 -15.39 -2.47
CA ASP A 4 37.05 -15.25 -3.08
C ASP A 4 37.08 -14.38 -4.32
N SER A 5 35.90 -14.05 -4.85
CA SER A 5 35.76 -13.20 -6.05
C SER A 5 35.32 -11.79 -5.69
N ALA A 6 36.10 -10.78 -6.08
CA ALA A 6 35.75 -9.37 -5.89
C ALA A 6 34.50 -8.92 -6.71
N GLY A 7 34.16 -9.66 -7.76
CA GLY A 7 32.99 -9.38 -8.60
C GLY A 7 31.68 -10.04 -8.14
N PHE A 8 31.71 -10.83 -7.07
CA PHE A 8 30.54 -11.50 -6.51
C PHE A 8 30.14 -10.89 -5.17
N ASP A 9 28.92 -10.38 -5.10
CA ASP A 9 28.38 -9.86 -3.85
C ASP A 9 27.85 -11.01 -2.97
N ALA A 10 28.66 -11.42 -1.98
CA ALA A 10 28.30 -12.46 -1.04
C ALA A 10 27.06 -12.08 -0.19
N SER A 11 26.73 -10.78 -0.05
CA SER A 11 25.56 -10.34 0.73
C SER A 11 24.24 -10.78 0.10
N ALA A 12 24.21 -10.99 -1.21
CA ALA A 12 23.04 -11.53 -1.93
C ALA A 12 22.63 -12.93 -1.44
N MET A 13 23.56 -13.67 -0.81
CA MET A 13 23.29 -15.00 -0.26
C MET A 13 22.75 -14.98 1.17
N GLN A 14 22.62 -13.80 1.79
CA GLN A 14 22.15 -13.68 3.18
C GLN A 14 20.74 -14.24 3.39
N GLY A 15 19.86 -14.08 2.40
CA GLY A 15 18.49 -14.61 2.44
C GLY A 15 18.38 -16.15 2.46
N TYR A 16 19.45 -16.86 2.14
CA TYR A 16 19.51 -18.33 2.16
C TYR A 16 19.96 -18.88 3.50
N ILE A 17 20.45 -18.05 4.43
CA ILE A 17 20.84 -18.48 5.77
C ILE A 17 19.58 -18.89 6.53
N ARG A 18 19.48 -20.17 6.90
CA ARG A 18 18.32 -20.71 7.62
C ARG A 18 18.43 -20.56 9.13
N GLN A 19 19.65 -20.52 9.67
CA GLN A 19 19.90 -20.43 11.10
C GLN A 19 20.55 -19.09 11.43
N HIS A 20 19.75 -18.19 12.01
CA HIS A 20 20.20 -16.87 12.42
C HIS A 20 20.66 -16.87 13.88
N PRO A 21 21.67 -16.09 14.25
CA PRO A 21 22.04 -15.92 15.65
C PRO A 21 20.95 -15.17 16.43
N ASN A 22 20.93 -15.30 17.75
CA ASN A 22 20.06 -14.53 18.60
C ASN A 22 20.19 -13.02 18.33
N SER A 23 19.05 -12.34 18.39
CA SER A 23 18.98 -10.90 18.12
C SER A 23 19.79 -10.07 19.11
N LYS A 24 20.28 -8.94 18.61
CA LYS A 24 20.96 -7.95 19.43
C LYS A 24 20.21 -6.63 19.36
N TRP A 25 19.97 -5.99 20.49
CA TRP A 25 19.50 -4.61 20.50
C TRP A 25 20.60 -3.68 20.08
N PHE A 26 20.28 -2.74 19.20
CA PHE A 26 21.25 -1.80 18.59
C PHE A 26 22.45 -2.48 17.93
N SER A 27 22.34 -3.75 17.51
CA SER A 27 23.41 -4.60 17.00
C SER A 27 24.57 -4.83 17.99
N LEU A 28 24.43 -4.41 19.26
CA LEU A 28 25.46 -4.47 20.29
C LEU A 28 25.16 -5.52 21.37
N PHE A 29 23.95 -5.50 21.94
CA PHE A 29 23.61 -6.25 23.15
C PHE A 29 22.65 -7.40 22.87
N LYS A 30 22.96 -8.61 23.36
CA LYS A 30 22.04 -9.77 23.31
C LYS A 30 20.95 -9.66 24.40
N ALA A 31 20.27 -8.50 24.51
CA ALA A 31 19.28 -8.26 25.54
C ALA A 31 18.09 -9.23 25.50
N PRO A 32 17.50 -9.60 24.32
CA PRO A 32 16.43 -10.58 24.30
C PRO A 32 16.81 -11.95 24.84
N LEU A 33 18.04 -12.41 24.55
CA LEU A 33 18.57 -13.64 25.13
C LEU A 33 18.78 -13.51 26.64
N GLY A 34 19.26 -12.34 27.11
CA GLY A 34 19.43 -12.04 28.53
C GLY A 34 18.07 -12.06 29.26
N ILE A 35 17.03 -11.47 28.69
CA ILE A 35 15.67 -11.51 29.24
C ILE A 35 15.17 -12.97 29.36
N TYR A 36 15.37 -13.78 28.30
CA TYR A 36 14.99 -15.18 28.37
C TYR A 36 15.76 -15.94 29.50
N ALA A 37 17.04 -15.66 29.66
CA ALA A 37 17.87 -16.29 30.70
C ALA A 37 17.43 -15.91 32.14
N LEU A 38 16.74 -14.80 32.33
CA LEU A 38 16.13 -14.43 33.62
C LEU A 38 14.91 -15.28 33.97
N SER A 39 14.35 -16.02 33.01
CA SER A 39 13.25 -16.94 33.30
C SER A 39 13.75 -18.12 34.14
N GLY A 40 13.00 -18.45 35.18
CA GLY A 40 13.30 -19.64 35.96
C GLY A 40 13.17 -20.97 35.20
N ARG A 41 13.72 -22.04 35.73
CA ARG A 41 13.70 -23.40 35.10
C ARG A 41 12.28 -23.93 34.92
N ASP A 42 11.38 -23.61 35.83
CA ASP A 42 9.98 -24.07 35.80
C ASP A 42 9.14 -23.30 34.76
N SER A 43 8.85 -23.97 33.65
CA SER A 43 8.05 -23.41 32.55
C SER A 43 6.55 -23.31 32.84
N THR A 44 6.07 -23.92 33.93
CA THR A 44 4.64 -23.93 34.29
C THR A 44 4.22 -22.63 34.96
N LYS A 45 5.13 -21.93 35.63
CA LYS A 45 4.85 -20.65 36.31
C LYS A 45 4.51 -19.53 35.33
N ARG A 46 3.42 -18.79 35.60
CA ARG A 46 2.94 -17.69 34.73
C ARG A 46 4.01 -16.61 34.46
N ILE A 47 4.77 -16.24 35.50
CA ILE A 47 5.86 -15.25 35.41
C ILE A 47 6.95 -15.74 34.47
N ASN A 48 7.39 -16.99 34.59
CA ASN A 48 8.44 -17.54 33.74
C ASN A 48 8.00 -17.61 32.28
N ARG A 49 6.73 -17.99 32.02
CA ARG A 49 6.15 -17.96 30.67
C ARG A 49 6.11 -16.56 30.09
N PHE A 50 5.76 -15.56 30.90
CA PHE A 50 5.74 -14.16 30.48
C PHE A 50 7.15 -13.67 30.12
N ILE A 51 8.16 -13.92 30.96
CA ILE A 51 9.56 -13.55 30.70
C ILE A 51 10.10 -14.25 29.45
N ARG A 52 9.80 -15.54 29.27
CA ARG A 52 10.19 -16.29 28.04
C ARG A 52 9.52 -15.73 26.79
N LYS A 53 8.30 -15.25 26.88
CA LYS A 53 7.59 -14.62 25.76
C LYS A 53 8.16 -13.25 25.38
N LEU A 54 8.73 -12.53 26.36
CA LEU A 54 9.42 -11.25 26.12
C LEU A 54 10.85 -11.43 25.62
N GLY A 55 11.50 -12.53 26.00
CA GLY A 55 12.85 -12.89 25.60
C GLY A 55 12.89 -13.70 24.32
N GLU A 56 14.10 -14.04 23.90
CA GLU A 56 14.37 -14.91 22.75
C GLU A 56 15.09 -16.16 23.23
N GLU A 57 14.56 -17.33 22.83
CA GLU A 57 15.15 -18.62 23.16
C GLU A 57 16.57 -18.75 22.58
N PRO A 58 17.54 -19.35 23.30
CA PRO A 58 18.88 -19.56 22.76
C PRO A 58 18.84 -20.42 21.49
N VAL A 59 19.42 -19.89 20.42
CA VAL A 59 19.57 -20.63 19.16
C VAL A 59 20.70 -21.65 19.30
N ILE A 60 20.32 -22.92 19.22
CA ILE A 60 21.24 -24.03 19.29
C ILE A 60 21.75 -24.37 17.89
N TYR A 61 23.07 -24.51 17.72
CA TYR A 61 23.65 -24.90 16.44
C TYR A 61 23.19 -26.29 15.99
N SER A 62 22.69 -26.37 14.76
CA SER A 62 22.34 -27.59 14.06
C SER A 62 23.20 -27.73 12.80
N GLU A 63 23.99 -28.81 12.75
CA GLU A 63 24.82 -29.11 11.59
C GLU A 63 23.98 -29.41 10.34
N GLU A 64 22.84 -30.08 10.50
CA GLU A 64 21.92 -30.37 9.41
C GLU A 64 21.39 -29.08 8.74
N ILE A 65 20.93 -28.10 9.54
CA ILE A 65 20.45 -26.83 9.03
C ILE A 65 21.58 -26.05 8.36
N ALA A 66 22.79 -26.09 8.91
CA ALA A 66 23.95 -25.42 8.33
C ALA A 66 24.36 -26.04 6.98
N ARG A 67 24.35 -27.36 6.85
CA ARG A 67 24.62 -28.08 5.59
C ARG A 67 23.51 -27.83 4.55
N LYS A 68 22.26 -27.75 4.98
CA LYS A 68 21.13 -27.37 4.10
C LYS A 68 21.27 -25.96 3.58
N THR A 69 21.68 -25.02 4.43
CA THR A 69 22.03 -23.64 4.01
C THR A 69 23.15 -23.63 2.96
N GLN A 70 24.20 -24.44 3.17
CA GLN A 70 25.30 -24.59 2.21
C GLN A 70 24.80 -25.09 0.85
N SER A 71 23.98 -26.14 0.82
CA SER A 71 23.40 -26.69 -0.41
C SER A 71 22.49 -25.68 -1.13
N ASP A 72 21.64 -24.94 -0.38
CA ASP A 72 20.77 -23.90 -0.93
C ASP A 72 21.60 -22.77 -1.55
N MET A 73 22.70 -22.35 -0.91
CA MET A 73 23.61 -21.34 -1.44
C MET A 73 24.31 -21.80 -2.73
N VAL A 74 24.81 -23.06 -2.77
CA VAL A 74 25.40 -23.61 -4.02
C VAL A 74 24.39 -23.54 -5.15
N SER A 75 23.15 -23.97 -4.91
CA SER A 75 22.09 -23.94 -5.92
C SER A 75 21.77 -22.52 -6.36
N ALA A 76 21.69 -21.57 -5.42
CA ALA A 76 21.42 -20.17 -5.73
C ALA A 76 22.53 -19.52 -6.58
N VAL A 77 23.80 -19.76 -6.24
CA VAL A 77 24.94 -19.23 -7.01
C VAL A 77 24.99 -19.85 -8.41
N ARG A 78 24.71 -21.15 -8.55
CA ARG A 78 24.59 -21.81 -9.85
C ARG A 78 23.45 -21.24 -10.69
N ASN A 79 22.31 -20.94 -10.07
CA ASN A 79 21.18 -20.31 -10.75
C ASN A 79 21.52 -18.91 -11.29
N MET A 80 22.49 -18.22 -10.68
CA MET A 80 23.02 -16.94 -11.17
C MET A 80 24.01 -17.08 -12.34
N GLY A 81 24.24 -18.32 -12.82
CA GLY A 81 25.11 -18.62 -13.95
C GLY A 81 26.55 -19.00 -13.59
N TYR A 82 26.87 -19.17 -12.33
CA TYR A 82 28.17 -19.69 -11.89
C TYR A 82 28.11 -21.21 -11.73
N LEU A 83 28.03 -21.94 -12.85
CA LEU A 83 27.71 -23.36 -12.87
C LEU A 83 28.71 -24.23 -12.07
N ASN A 84 29.96 -23.80 -11.97
CA ASN A 84 31.04 -24.48 -11.24
C ASN A 84 31.18 -23.96 -9.81
N ALA A 85 30.19 -23.21 -9.28
CA ALA A 85 30.25 -22.66 -7.94
C ALA A 85 30.32 -23.75 -6.86
N ASN A 86 31.13 -23.49 -5.84
CA ASN A 86 31.23 -24.24 -4.61
C ASN A 86 31.01 -23.33 -3.39
N VAL A 87 30.50 -23.88 -2.29
CA VAL A 87 30.39 -23.18 -1.01
C VAL A 87 30.91 -24.11 0.08
N ASP A 88 31.91 -23.64 0.80
CA ASP A 88 32.51 -24.41 1.92
C ASP A 88 31.99 -23.88 3.25
N LEU A 89 31.63 -24.80 4.16
CA LEU A 89 31.18 -24.49 5.51
C LEU A 89 32.32 -24.66 6.50
N ILE A 90 32.77 -23.57 7.10
CA ILE A 90 33.79 -23.56 8.15
C ILE A 90 33.09 -23.29 9.48
N THR A 91 33.21 -24.22 10.42
CA THR A 91 32.64 -24.12 11.77
C THR A 91 33.75 -23.88 12.78
N GLN A 92 33.71 -22.76 13.48
CA GLN A 92 34.64 -22.39 14.54
C GLN A 92 33.92 -22.37 15.89
N ARG A 93 34.32 -23.19 16.82
CA ARG A 93 33.76 -23.23 18.19
C ARG A 93 34.70 -22.50 19.15
N LYS A 94 34.12 -21.56 19.92
CA LYS A 94 34.81 -20.84 20.99
C LYS A 94 33.93 -20.83 22.24
N GLY A 95 34.22 -21.76 23.17
CA GLY A 95 33.39 -22.01 24.36
C GLY A 95 31.97 -22.44 23.95
N HIS A 96 30.94 -21.69 24.37
CA HIS A 96 29.55 -21.96 24.06
C HIS A 96 29.07 -21.28 22.75
N ASN A 97 29.92 -20.53 22.07
CA ASN A 97 29.58 -19.87 20.83
C ASN A 97 30.12 -20.67 19.63
N THR A 98 29.28 -20.82 18.61
CA THR A 98 29.63 -21.38 17.31
C THR A 98 29.55 -20.29 16.24
N LYS A 99 30.66 -20.06 15.53
CA LYS A 99 30.74 -19.16 14.39
C LYS A 99 30.72 -19.99 13.12
N LEU A 100 29.75 -19.72 12.22
CA LEU A 100 29.66 -20.31 10.91
C LEU A 100 30.19 -19.35 9.88
N VAL A 101 31.08 -19.82 9.01
CA VAL A 101 31.58 -19.03 7.85
C VAL A 101 31.27 -19.86 6.62
N TYR A 102 30.43 -19.32 5.74
CA TYR A 102 30.19 -19.86 4.41
C TYR A 102 31.15 -19.15 3.46
N TYR A 103 32.09 -19.92 2.93
CA TYR A 103 33.08 -19.43 1.97
C TYR A 103 32.60 -19.78 0.56
N ILE A 104 32.30 -18.76 -0.24
CA ILE A 104 31.69 -18.90 -1.56
C ILE A 104 32.76 -18.73 -2.62
N SER A 105 32.96 -19.77 -3.41
CA SER A 105 33.82 -19.77 -4.60
C SER A 105 32.95 -19.85 -5.84
N PRO A 106 32.52 -18.70 -6.41
CA PRO A 106 31.58 -18.70 -7.52
C PRO A 106 32.21 -19.21 -8.83
N GLY A 107 33.50 -19.02 -9.03
CA GLY A 107 34.15 -19.31 -10.29
C GLY A 107 33.79 -18.31 -11.39
N ILE A 108 33.87 -18.72 -12.67
CA ILE A 108 33.58 -17.87 -13.82
C ILE A 108 32.10 -17.96 -14.17
N ARG A 109 31.48 -16.80 -14.40
CA ARG A 109 30.08 -16.72 -14.81
C ARG A 109 29.92 -17.08 -16.29
N TYR A 110 28.99 -17.96 -16.58
CA TYR A 110 28.67 -18.38 -17.93
C TYR A 110 27.88 -17.29 -18.67
N LYS A 111 28.09 -17.20 -20.01
CA LYS A 111 27.36 -16.28 -20.89
C LYS A 111 26.61 -17.05 -21.97
N VAL A 112 25.48 -16.53 -22.36
CA VAL A 112 24.71 -17.08 -23.48
C VAL A 112 25.38 -16.65 -24.78
N ARG A 113 25.77 -17.63 -25.59
CA ARG A 113 26.39 -17.39 -26.89
C ARG A 113 25.34 -17.10 -27.96
N HIS A 114 24.36 -18.00 -28.03
CA HIS A 114 23.31 -17.92 -29.05
C HIS A 114 21.98 -18.40 -28.50
N ILE A 115 20.88 -17.73 -28.93
CA ILE A 115 19.52 -18.05 -28.51
C ILE A 115 18.71 -18.53 -29.70
N THR A 116 18.23 -19.77 -29.65
CA THR A 116 17.34 -20.36 -30.65
C THR A 116 15.93 -20.47 -30.09
N LYS A 117 14.92 -20.05 -30.84
CA LYS A 117 13.50 -20.21 -30.48
C LYS A 117 12.87 -21.29 -31.34
N LYS A 118 12.27 -22.31 -30.68
CA LYS A 118 11.50 -23.38 -31.32
C LYS A 118 10.03 -23.25 -30.96
N ILE A 119 9.28 -22.56 -31.81
CA ILE A 119 7.86 -22.28 -31.63
C ILE A 119 7.13 -22.84 -32.85
N ASN A 120 6.40 -23.94 -32.64
CA ASN A 120 5.70 -24.61 -33.76
C ASN A 120 4.31 -23.98 -34.06
N ASP A 121 3.83 -23.06 -33.18
CA ASP A 121 2.58 -22.34 -33.36
C ASP A 121 2.87 -20.99 -34.06
N ALA A 122 2.48 -20.86 -35.31
CA ALA A 122 2.76 -19.65 -36.12
C ALA A 122 2.06 -18.40 -35.59
N ALA A 123 0.89 -18.54 -34.95
CA ALA A 123 0.16 -17.41 -34.37
C ALA A 123 0.89 -16.86 -33.13
N ILE A 124 1.36 -17.76 -32.26
CA ILE A 124 2.15 -17.40 -31.08
C ILE A 124 3.51 -16.84 -31.52
N ASP A 125 4.16 -17.43 -32.50
CA ASP A 125 5.46 -16.94 -32.99
C ASP A 125 5.35 -15.52 -33.55
N THR A 126 4.33 -15.25 -34.37
CA THR A 126 4.04 -13.90 -34.87
C THR A 126 3.78 -12.90 -33.73
N LEU A 127 3.01 -13.31 -32.76
CA LEU A 127 2.71 -12.46 -31.58
C LEU A 127 3.99 -12.14 -30.80
N LEU A 128 4.84 -13.13 -30.54
CA LEU A 128 6.08 -12.95 -29.81
C LEU A 128 7.10 -12.10 -30.59
N HIS A 129 7.14 -12.22 -31.93
CA HIS A 129 7.97 -11.36 -32.77
C HIS A 129 7.51 -9.89 -32.70
N GLY A 130 6.21 -9.62 -32.72
CA GLY A 130 5.67 -8.27 -32.57
C GLY A 130 6.06 -7.56 -31.25
N TYR A 131 6.33 -8.32 -30.21
CA TYR A 131 6.78 -7.83 -28.89
C TYR A 131 8.25 -8.17 -28.58
N GLY A 132 9.06 -8.48 -29.60
CA GLY A 132 10.45 -8.93 -29.45
C GLY A 132 11.36 -7.94 -28.71
N ASN A 133 11.14 -6.63 -28.86
CA ASN A 133 11.91 -5.58 -28.18
C ASN A 133 11.73 -5.57 -26.65
N ALA A 134 10.73 -6.28 -26.12
CA ALA A 134 10.48 -6.40 -24.69
C ALA A 134 11.06 -7.70 -24.09
N SER A 135 11.76 -8.52 -24.86
CA SER A 135 12.38 -9.76 -24.37
C SER A 135 13.55 -9.46 -23.42
N TYR A 136 13.66 -10.24 -22.35
CA TYR A 136 14.81 -10.21 -21.45
C TYR A 136 16.00 -11.01 -21.98
N LEU A 137 15.80 -11.78 -23.06
CA LEU A 137 16.83 -12.63 -23.63
C LEU A 137 17.57 -11.90 -24.75
N ALA A 138 18.91 -11.92 -24.71
CA ALA A 138 19.79 -11.37 -25.73
C ALA A 138 21.07 -12.21 -25.82
N ASP A 139 21.61 -12.34 -27.02
CA ASP A 139 22.93 -12.95 -27.23
C ASP A 139 23.99 -12.15 -26.45
N GLY A 140 24.94 -12.84 -25.86
CA GLY A 140 25.98 -12.24 -25.00
C GLY A 140 25.58 -11.94 -23.57
N MET A 141 24.31 -12.10 -23.21
CA MET A 141 23.86 -11.91 -21.81
C MET A 141 24.49 -12.91 -20.84
N ASN A 142 24.56 -12.56 -19.58
CA ASN A 142 24.92 -13.53 -18.56
C ASN A 142 23.85 -14.64 -18.46
N PHE A 143 24.28 -15.89 -18.38
CA PHE A 143 23.37 -16.99 -18.11
C PHE A 143 22.84 -16.85 -16.69
N ASP A 144 21.51 -16.73 -16.54
CA ASP A 144 20.86 -16.52 -15.24
C ASP A 144 19.45 -17.10 -15.28
N LEU A 145 19.17 -18.08 -14.44
CA LEU A 145 17.85 -18.74 -14.40
C LEU A 145 16.73 -17.79 -13.99
N ASN A 146 17.03 -16.74 -13.18
CA ASN A 146 16.02 -15.75 -12.82
C ASN A 146 15.58 -14.90 -14.02
N VAL A 147 16.52 -14.63 -14.96
CA VAL A 147 16.19 -13.94 -16.21
C VAL A 147 15.34 -14.84 -17.10
N LEU A 148 15.68 -16.14 -17.19
CA LEU A 148 14.87 -17.10 -17.95
C LEU A 148 13.45 -17.22 -17.37
N GLU A 149 13.30 -17.28 -16.06
CA GLU A 149 11.99 -17.33 -15.40
C GLU A 149 11.20 -16.02 -15.57
N SER A 150 11.90 -14.88 -15.59
CA SER A 150 11.28 -13.58 -15.88
C SER A 150 10.74 -13.53 -17.32
N GLU A 151 11.48 -14.08 -18.28
CA GLU A 151 11.03 -14.20 -19.66
C GLU A 151 9.85 -15.17 -19.82
N ARG A 152 9.88 -16.32 -19.13
CA ARG A 152 8.72 -17.23 -19.06
C ARG A 152 7.48 -16.52 -18.55
N SER A 153 7.63 -15.76 -17.46
CA SER A 153 6.53 -14.99 -16.87
C SER A 153 6.03 -13.89 -17.79
N ARG A 154 6.93 -13.20 -18.51
CA ARG A 154 6.58 -12.19 -19.51
C ARG A 154 5.77 -12.79 -20.66
N ILE A 155 6.25 -13.90 -21.24
CA ILE A 155 5.56 -14.61 -22.34
C ILE A 155 4.20 -15.12 -21.85
N ASN A 156 4.15 -15.74 -20.67
CA ASN A 156 2.91 -16.21 -20.06
C ASN A 156 1.88 -15.08 -19.94
N SER A 157 2.27 -13.94 -19.37
CA SER A 157 1.40 -12.79 -19.24
C SER A 157 0.95 -12.24 -20.60
N LEU A 158 1.86 -12.19 -21.58
CA LEU A 158 1.52 -11.75 -22.93
C LEU A 158 0.45 -12.65 -23.56
N LEU A 159 0.63 -13.96 -23.49
CA LEU A 159 -0.31 -14.93 -24.09
C LEU A 159 -1.66 -14.94 -23.37
N LEU A 160 -1.67 -14.95 -22.03
CA LEU A 160 -2.89 -14.82 -21.24
C LEU A 160 -3.67 -13.54 -21.56
N ASN A 161 -2.98 -12.44 -21.88
CA ASN A 161 -3.63 -11.18 -22.25
C ASN A 161 -4.08 -11.11 -23.72
N ASN A 162 -3.72 -12.10 -24.53
CA ASN A 162 -4.11 -12.20 -25.93
C ASN A 162 -5.00 -13.42 -26.22
N GLY A 163 -5.74 -13.88 -25.24
CA GLY A 163 -6.79 -14.89 -25.41
C GLY A 163 -6.41 -16.33 -25.08
N TYR A 164 -5.16 -16.63 -24.80
CA TYR A 164 -4.71 -18.01 -24.53
C TYR A 164 -4.99 -18.45 -23.10
N TYR A 165 -6.27 -18.60 -22.73
CA TYR A 165 -6.77 -18.86 -21.38
C TYR A 165 -6.12 -20.06 -20.68
N HIS A 166 -5.89 -21.18 -21.38
CA HIS A 166 -5.28 -22.39 -20.83
C HIS A 166 -3.75 -22.38 -20.89
N PHE A 167 -3.13 -21.28 -21.34
CA PHE A 167 -1.70 -21.20 -21.40
C PHE A 167 -1.10 -21.13 -19.98
N ASN A 168 0.03 -21.83 -19.80
CA ASN A 168 0.80 -21.80 -18.56
C ASN A 168 2.28 -21.72 -18.91
N LYS A 169 3.06 -21.02 -18.09
CA LYS A 169 4.51 -20.89 -18.23
C LYS A 169 5.26 -22.22 -18.29
N GLU A 170 4.66 -23.30 -17.78
CA GLU A 170 5.24 -24.66 -17.85
C GLU A 170 5.32 -25.23 -19.27
N TYR A 171 4.62 -24.66 -20.24
CA TYR A 171 4.81 -25.00 -21.65
C TYR A 171 6.08 -24.42 -22.26
N ILE A 172 6.76 -23.49 -21.57
CA ILE A 172 8.00 -22.88 -22.04
C ILE A 172 9.16 -23.63 -21.37
N HIS A 173 9.96 -24.34 -22.18
CA HIS A 173 11.13 -25.05 -21.74
C HIS A 173 12.39 -24.38 -22.25
N TYR A 174 13.44 -24.42 -21.43
CA TYR A 174 14.78 -24.01 -21.84
C TYR A 174 15.71 -25.22 -21.86
N ILE A 175 16.44 -25.39 -22.94
CA ILE A 175 17.51 -26.37 -23.08
C ILE A 175 18.80 -25.57 -23.17
N ALA A 176 19.70 -25.78 -22.23
CA ALA A 176 20.98 -25.10 -22.15
C ALA A 176 22.10 -26.09 -22.50
N ASP A 177 22.76 -25.88 -23.61
CA ASP A 177 23.93 -26.66 -24.00
C ASP A 177 25.21 -25.97 -23.50
N THR A 178 25.84 -26.58 -22.50
CA THR A 178 27.08 -26.09 -21.89
C THR A 178 28.33 -26.77 -22.43
N THR A 179 28.20 -27.72 -23.40
CA THR A 179 29.32 -28.45 -23.99
C THR A 179 30.12 -27.62 -25.01
N VAL A 180 29.61 -26.44 -25.30
CA VAL A 180 30.21 -25.49 -26.29
C VAL A 180 31.62 -25.01 -25.88
N GLY A 181 31.96 -25.12 -24.59
CA GLY A 181 33.26 -24.69 -24.05
C GLY A 181 33.34 -23.18 -23.75
N ASN A 182 34.49 -22.74 -23.24
CA ASN A 182 34.81 -21.33 -22.97
C ASN A 182 33.79 -20.59 -22.06
N GLN A 183 33.14 -21.29 -21.12
CA GLN A 183 32.08 -20.77 -20.24
C GLN A 183 30.92 -20.13 -21.03
N LEU A 184 30.61 -20.68 -22.19
CA LEU A 184 29.50 -20.29 -23.06
C LEU A 184 28.36 -21.31 -22.99
N VAL A 185 27.15 -20.85 -23.25
CA VAL A 185 25.92 -21.65 -23.28
C VAL A 185 25.13 -21.32 -24.55
N ASP A 186 24.76 -22.35 -25.31
CA ASP A 186 23.74 -22.19 -26.35
C ASP A 186 22.37 -22.48 -25.75
N LEU A 187 21.45 -21.53 -25.84
CA LEU A 187 20.15 -21.58 -25.24
C LEU A 187 19.06 -21.84 -26.26
N THR A 188 18.29 -22.91 -26.12
CA THR A 188 17.11 -23.17 -26.94
C THR A 188 15.86 -22.98 -26.07
N MET A 189 15.01 -22.01 -26.45
CA MET A 189 13.68 -21.85 -25.91
C MET A 189 12.68 -22.66 -26.76
N GLU A 190 12.02 -23.62 -26.14
CA GLU A 190 11.05 -24.49 -26.83
C GLU A 190 9.64 -24.25 -26.23
N LEU A 191 8.65 -23.97 -27.09
CA LEU A 191 7.26 -23.90 -26.71
C LEU A 191 6.60 -25.27 -26.98
N LYS A 192 6.17 -25.94 -25.90
CA LYS A 192 5.45 -27.22 -25.99
C LYS A 192 3.98 -26.99 -26.36
N PRO A 193 3.38 -27.90 -27.14
CA PRO A 193 1.96 -27.84 -27.44
C PRO A 193 1.09 -28.14 -26.19
N TYR A 194 -0.17 -27.72 -26.24
CA TYR A 194 -1.16 -28.11 -25.25
C TYR A 194 -1.40 -29.63 -25.28
N ARG A 195 -1.36 -30.28 -24.12
CA ARG A 195 -1.59 -31.72 -24.01
C ARG A 195 -2.80 -32.00 -23.14
N ILE A 196 -3.62 -32.94 -23.58
CA ILE A 196 -4.73 -33.50 -22.81
C ILE A 196 -4.34 -34.92 -22.35
N ASP A 197 -5.02 -35.47 -21.32
CA ASP A 197 -4.72 -36.73 -20.63
C ASP A 197 -4.53 -37.98 -21.50
N ASN A 198 -4.99 -37.98 -22.75
CA ASN A 198 -4.85 -39.11 -23.68
C ASN A 198 -3.57 -39.08 -24.51
N GLY A 199 -2.56 -38.27 -24.17
CA GLY A 199 -1.30 -38.16 -24.90
C GLY A 199 -1.41 -37.47 -26.27
N ARG A 200 -2.60 -37.00 -26.66
CA ARG A 200 -2.80 -36.20 -27.90
C ARG A 200 -2.31 -34.78 -27.66
N SER A 201 -1.59 -34.24 -28.64
CA SER A 201 -1.10 -32.85 -28.62
C SER A 201 -1.98 -31.98 -29.49
N TYR A 202 -2.39 -30.84 -28.95
CA TYR A 202 -3.22 -29.84 -29.62
C TYR A 202 -2.52 -28.49 -29.59
N PRO A 203 -2.78 -27.59 -30.56
CA PRO A 203 -2.33 -26.22 -30.50
C PRO A 203 -2.99 -25.47 -29.34
N HIS A 204 -2.39 -24.39 -28.92
CA HIS A 204 -2.99 -23.49 -27.94
C HIS A 204 -4.14 -22.69 -28.57
N ASN A 205 -5.34 -22.85 -28.06
CA ASN A 205 -6.52 -22.15 -28.57
C ASN A 205 -6.63 -20.75 -27.98
N VAL A 206 -7.20 -19.85 -28.81
CA VAL A 206 -7.57 -18.48 -28.40
C VAL A 206 -9.02 -18.48 -27.95
N TYR A 207 -9.29 -17.91 -26.78
CA TYR A 207 -10.60 -17.85 -26.15
C TYR A 207 -11.17 -16.44 -26.15
N ARG A 208 -12.49 -16.34 -26.27
CA ARG A 208 -13.27 -15.11 -26.18
C ARG A 208 -14.24 -15.17 -25.01
N ILE A 209 -14.56 -14.01 -24.47
CA ILE A 209 -15.57 -13.90 -23.41
C ILE A 209 -16.96 -14.13 -24.03
N GLY A 210 -17.67 -15.10 -23.49
CA GLY A 210 -19.07 -15.38 -23.81
C GLY A 210 -20.02 -14.48 -23.00
N ASN A 211 -21.07 -15.09 -22.43
CA ASN A 211 -21.99 -14.37 -21.56
C ASN A 211 -21.33 -14.06 -20.20
N VAL A 212 -21.64 -12.89 -19.63
CA VAL A 212 -21.19 -12.51 -18.28
C VAL A 212 -22.38 -12.41 -17.35
N SER A 213 -22.36 -13.19 -16.29
CA SER A 213 -23.38 -13.23 -15.25
C SER A 213 -22.82 -12.82 -13.89
N TYR A 214 -23.69 -12.29 -13.03
CA TYR A 214 -23.33 -11.90 -11.67
C TYR A 214 -24.18 -12.70 -10.69
N GLN A 215 -23.53 -13.30 -9.72
CA GLN A 215 -24.15 -14.03 -8.64
C GLN A 215 -23.75 -13.44 -7.31
N LEU A 216 -24.72 -13.05 -6.50
CA LEU A 216 -24.48 -12.65 -5.12
C LEU A 216 -24.80 -13.84 -4.22
N GLU A 217 -23.82 -14.26 -3.43
CA GLU A 217 -24.02 -15.29 -2.41
C GLU A 217 -24.91 -14.75 -1.29
N GLU A 218 -25.78 -15.59 -0.77
CA GLU A 218 -26.54 -15.25 0.43
C GLU A 218 -25.62 -15.23 1.65
N SER A 219 -25.68 -14.16 2.42
CA SER A 219 -24.94 -14.02 3.66
C SER A 219 -25.87 -13.53 4.77
N TYR A 220 -25.86 -14.22 5.89
CA TYR A 220 -26.68 -13.89 7.06
C TYR A 220 -28.21 -13.78 6.78
N GLY A 221 -28.73 -14.59 5.84
CA GLY A 221 -30.15 -14.63 5.50
C GLY A 221 -30.69 -13.37 4.79
N LYS A 222 -29.83 -12.51 4.26
CA LYS A 222 -30.19 -11.33 3.49
C LYS A 222 -29.42 -11.29 2.18
N GLN A 223 -30.14 -11.10 1.07
CA GLN A 223 -29.52 -10.80 -0.22
C GLN A 223 -29.00 -9.37 -0.24
N LEU A 224 -27.70 -9.21 -0.52
CA LEU A 224 -27.15 -7.91 -0.82
C LEU A 224 -27.62 -7.47 -2.21
N LYS A 225 -28.23 -6.29 -2.31
CA LYS A 225 -28.64 -5.71 -3.60
C LYS A 225 -27.59 -4.71 -4.04
N ILE A 226 -26.94 -4.97 -5.18
CA ILE A 226 -26.08 -4.02 -5.88
C ILE A 226 -26.70 -3.75 -7.24
N ARG A 227 -26.72 -2.49 -7.67
CA ARG A 227 -27.31 -2.11 -8.97
C ARG A 227 -26.50 -2.69 -10.11
N ASP A 228 -27.14 -3.30 -11.11
CA ASP A 228 -26.50 -3.90 -12.30
C ASP A 228 -25.60 -2.91 -13.04
N LYS A 229 -25.99 -1.63 -13.08
CA LYS A 229 -25.17 -0.57 -13.65
C LYS A 229 -23.80 -0.45 -12.96
N VAL A 230 -23.74 -0.68 -11.66
CA VAL A 230 -22.48 -0.63 -10.88
C VAL A 230 -21.64 -1.87 -11.14
N LEU A 231 -22.26 -3.05 -11.19
CA LEU A 231 -21.59 -4.30 -11.52
C LEU A 231 -21.00 -4.24 -12.93
N ASN A 232 -21.79 -3.82 -13.92
CA ASN A 232 -21.35 -3.67 -15.30
C ASN A 232 -20.25 -2.59 -15.46
N ALA A 233 -20.30 -1.49 -14.70
CA ALA A 233 -19.25 -0.46 -14.71
C ALA A 233 -17.95 -0.94 -14.04
N SER A 234 -18.05 -1.88 -13.11
CA SER A 234 -16.89 -2.47 -12.42
C SER A 234 -16.26 -3.63 -13.19
N ASN A 235 -16.95 -4.15 -14.21
CA ASN A 235 -16.50 -5.25 -15.04
C ASN A 235 -15.77 -4.77 -16.30
N GLU A 236 -14.56 -5.31 -16.53
CA GLU A 236 -13.75 -5.08 -17.74
C GLU A 236 -13.92 -6.20 -18.79
N LEU A 237 -14.55 -7.32 -18.40
CA LEU A 237 -14.78 -8.46 -19.28
C LEU A 237 -16.05 -8.20 -20.10
N LYS A 238 -15.91 -8.03 -21.42
CA LYS A 238 -17.03 -7.76 -22.31
C LYS A 238 -17.21 -8.91 -23.29
N GLN A 239 -18.46 -9.26 -23.52
CA GLN A 239 -18.83 -10.30 -24.47
C GLN A 239 -18.19 -10.06 -25.86
N GLY A 240 -17.66 -11.10 -26.47
CA GLY A 240 -17.00 -11.10 -27.78
C GLY A 240 -15.54 -10.66 -27.78
N GLU A 241 -15.06 -10.01 -26.71
CA GLU A 241 -13.64 -9.63 -26.60
C GLU A 241 -12.76 -10.84 -26.26
N LEU A 242 -11.47 -10.75 -26.62
CA LEU A 242 -10.50 -11.78 -26.23
C LEU A 242 -10.37 -11.86 -24.70
N TYR A 243 -10.21 -13.08 -24.19
CA TYR A 243 -9.80 -13.28 -22.81
C TYR A 243 -8.53 -12.49 -22.50
N SER A 244 -8.48 -11.90 -21.33
CA SER A 244 -7.29 -11.17 -20.86
C SER A 244 -7.21 -11.26 -19.34
N GLU A 245 -6.12 -11.81 -18.83
CA GLU A 245 -5.85 -11.93 -17.40
C GLU A 245 -5.82 -10.55 -16.72
N ASP A 246 -5.25 -9.53 -17.38
CA ASP A 246 -5.26 -8.14 -16.88
C ASP A 246 -6.67 -7.60 -16.67
N LYS A 247 -7.62 -7.94 -17.57
CA LYS A 247 -9.02 -7.54 -17.42
C LYS A 247 -9.71 -8.29 -16.28
N VAL A 248 -9.38 -9.57 -16.10
CA VAL A 248 -9.85 -10.37 -14.96
C VAL A 248 -9.39 -9.74 -13.65
N GLN A 249 -8.11 -9.43 -13.52
CA GLN A 249 -7.54 -8.82 -12.32
C GLN A 249 -8.10 -7.41 -12.06
N LYS A 250 -8.35 -6.63 -13.10
CA LYS A 250 -9.00 -5.32 -13.00
C LYS A 250 -10.45 -5.46 -12.53
N THR A 251 -11.19 -6.41 -13.09
CA THR A 251 -12.58 -6.73 -12.67
C THR A 251 -12.60 -7.13 -11.21
N TYR A 252 -11.77 -8.09 -10.81
CA TYR A 252 -11.61 -8.51 -9.42
C TYR A 252 -11.33 -7.32 -8.49
N SER A 253 -10.32 -6.51 -8.84
CA SER A 253 -9.91 -5.35 -8.01
C SER A 253 -11.00 -4.29 -7.91
N ARG A 254 -11.84 -4.11 -8.95
CA ARG A 254 -12.95 -3.15 -8.92
C ARG A 254 -14.14 -3.67 -8.11
N MET A 255 -14.47 -4.96 -8.24
CA MET A 255 -15.52 -5.58 -7.42
C MET A 255 -15.17 -5.54 -5.93
N MET A 256 -13.90 -5.81 -5.58
CA MET A 256 -13.41 -5.73 -4.21
C MET A 256 -13.37 -4.31 -3.62
N ARG A 257 -13.46 -3.27 -4.45
CA ARG A 257 -13.58 -1.87 -3.98
C ARG A 257 -14.99 -1.46 -3.64
N LEU A 258 -15.99 -2.24 -4.04
CA LEU A 258 -17.36 -2.01 -3.61
C LEU A 258 -17.44 -2.29 -2.11
N GLY A 259 -17.75 -1.28 -1.31
CA GLY A 259 -17.68 -1.35 0.16
C GLY A 259 -18.50 -2.49 0.78
N ALA A 260 -19.52 -2.95 0.05
CA ALA A 260 -20.40 -4.03 0.45
C ALA A 260 -19.89 -5.44 0.08
N VAL A 261 -18.83 -5.56 -0.72
CA VAL A 261 -18.27 -6.83 -1.19
C VAL A 261 -17.04 -7.19 -0.35
N MET A 262 -17.04 -8.38 0.25
CA MET A 262 -15.93 -8.90 1.05
C MET A 262 -15.09 -9.91 0.28
N GLY A 263 -15.66 -10.57 -0.72
CA GLY A 263 -15.00 -11.56 -1.58
C GLY A 263 -15.52 -11.50 -3.00
N THR A 264 -14.65 -11.83 -3.96
CA THR A 264 -15.00 -11.94 -5.37
C THR A 264 -14.34 -13.20 -5.92
N ASN A 265 -15.11 -14.03 -6.62
CA ASN A 265 -14.61 -15.18 -7.35
C ASN A 265 -15.10 -15.09 -8.80
N ILE A 266 -14.18 -15.20 -9.75
CA ILE A 266 -14.51 -15.15 -11.19
C ILE A 266 -14.27 -16.54 -11.75
N ARG A 267 -15.35 -17.22 -12.18
CA ARG A 267 -15.31 -18.55 -12.76
C ARG A 267 -15.57 -18.47 -14.25
N PHE A 268 -14.86 -19.30 -14.98
CA PHE A 268 -15.02 -19.45 -16.42
C PHE A 268 -15.50 -20.86 -16.73
N GLU A 269 -16.50 -20.96 -17.58
CA GLU A 269 -17.04 -22.21 -18.09
C GLU A 269 -17.00 -22.15 -19.62
N THR A 270 -16.43 -23.18 -20.26
CA THR A 270 -16.42 -23.28 -21.72
C THR A 270 -17.83 -23.59 -22.22
N ASP A 271 -18.24 -22.94 -23.30
CA ASP A 271 -19.49 -23.24 -23.97
C ASP A 271 -19.47 -24.67 -24.55
N ARG A 272 -20.63 -25.29 -24.61
CA ARG A 272 -20.78 -26.70 -25.08
C ARG A 272 -20.67 -26.83 -26.60
N GLU A 273 -21.15 -25.84 -27.35
CA GLU A 273 -21.16 -25.83 -28.82
C GLU A 273 -19.87 -25.19 -29.36
N ASP A 274 -19.44 -24.06 -28.79
CA ASP A 274 -18.20 -23.39 -29.14
C ASP A 274 -17.23 -23.41 -27.97
N THR A 275 -16.35 -24.39 -27.92
CA THR A 275 -15.36 -24.57 -26.86
C THR A 275 -14.34 -23.42 -26.76
N THR A 276 -14.36 -22.44 -27.68
CA THR A 276 -13.51 -21.24 -27.63
C THR A 276 -14.20 -20.07 -26.91
N LEU A 277 -15.47 -20.20 -26.54
CA LEU A 277 -16.20 -19.21 -25.74
C LEU A 277 -16.13 -19.55 -24.25
N LEU A 278 -15.83 -18.54 -23.45
CA LEU A 278 -15.77 -18.60 -21.98
C LEU A 278 -16.94 -17.83 -21.38
N HIS A 279 -17.95 -18.54 -20.90
CA HIS A 279 -18.98 -17.94 -20.06
C HIS A 279 -18.38 -17.58 -18.71
N THR A 280 -18.62 -16.35 -18.29
CA THR A 280 -18.02 -15.81 -17.07
C THR A 280 -19.08 -15.64 -16.00
N ASN A 281 -18.90 -16.28 -14.85
CA ASN A 281 -19.73 -16.07 -13.67
C ASN A 281 -18.92 -15.35 -12.59
N VAL A 282 -19.32 -14.12 -12.29
CA VAL A 282 -18.72 -13.28 -11.23
C VAL A 282 -19.53 -13.48 -9.95
N ILE A 283 -18.97 -14.22 -9.03
CA ILE A 283 -19.58 -14.56 -7.74
C ILE A 283 -19.08 -13.57 -6.70
N LEU A 284 -20.00 -12.85 -6.06
CA LEU A 284 -19.70 -11.83 -5.06
C LEU A 284 -20.15 -12.31 -3.68
N THR A 285 -19.24 -12.34 -2.73
CA THR A 285 -19.52 -12.65 -1.33
C THR A 285 -19.79 -11.34 -0.59
N PRO A 286 -21.03 -11.14 -0.08
CA PRO A 286 -21.38 -9.90 0.63
C PRO A 286 -20.72 -9.83 2.00
N GLY A 287 -20.28 -8.61 2.37
CA GLY A 287 -19.86 -8.28 3.70
C GLY A 287 -21.01 -7.79 4.58
N ARG A 288 -20.72 -7.49 5.83
CA ARG A 288 -21.70 -6.84 6.72
C ARG A 288 -21.98 -5.43 6.22
N ALA A 289 -23.22 -5.15 5.86
CA ALA A 289 -23.63 -3.84 5.35
C ALA A 289 -23.48 -2.75 6.41
N ASN A 290 -23.77 -3.07 7.67
CA ASN A 290 -23.73 -2.13 8.78
C ASN A 290 -22.70 -2.54 9.82
N SER A 291 -22.03 -1.56 10.42
CA SER A 291 -21.18 -1.76 11.59
C SER A 291 -21.30 -0.56 12.53
N VAL A 292 -21.23 -0.85 13.84
CA VAL A 292 -21.14 0.15 14.89
C VAL A 292 -19.88 -0.14 15.68
N ASN A 293 -19.07 0.89 15.90
CA ASN A 293 -17.90 0.84 16.78
C ASN A 293 -18.14 1.78 17.95
N LEU A 294 -17.72 1.35 19.12
CA LEU A 294 -17.66 2.16 20.34
C LEU A 294 -16.22 2.18 20.81
N GLU A 295 -15.70 3.38 21.07
CA GLU A 295 -14.34 3.60 21.51
C GLU A 295 -14.35 4.45 22.77
N LEU A 296 -13.61 4.02 23.78
CA LEU A 296 -13.42 4.72 25.04
C LEU A 296 -11.95 5.09 25.17
N GLU A 297 -11.68 6.36 25.44
CA GLU A 297 -10.33 6.90 25.59
C GLU A 297 -10.17 7.52 26.98
N GLY A 298 -9.02 7.30 27.60
CA GLY A 298 -8.56 8.07 28.76
C GLY A 298 -7.42 8.97 28.32
N THR A 299 -7.46 10.26 28.67
CA THR A 299 -6.43 11.22 28.31
C THR A 299 -5.76 11.80 29.55
N ASN A 300 -4.50 12.20 29.40
CA ASN A 300 -3.77 12.97 30.39
C ASN A 300 -2.93 14.00 29.65
N SER A 301 -3.36 15.25 29.67
CA SER A 301 -2.71 16.37 28.99
C SER A 301 -2.07 17.29 30.04
N ALA A 302 -0.74 17.27 30.13
CA ALA A 302 0.04 18.11 31.06
C ALA A 302 -0.35 17.98 32.55
N GLY A 303 -0.93 16.84 32.96
CA GLY A 303 -1.40 16.58 34.34
C GLY A 303 -2.90 16.69 34.53
N ASP A 304 -3.63 17.15 33.50
CA ASP A 304 -5.08 17.17 33.48
C ASP A 304 -5.63 15.84 32.97
N PHE A 305 -6.53 15.23 33.72
CA PHE A 305 -7.13 13.94 33.38
C PHE A 305 -8.44 14.13 32.64
N GLY A 306 -8.60 13.37 31.57
CA GLY A 306 -9.82 13.40 30.80
C GLY A 306 -10.28 12.02 30.33
N ALA A 307 -11.48 12.00 29.82
CA ALA A 307 -12.07 10.84 29.16
C ALA A 307 -12.83 11.28 27.92
N ALA A 308 -12.79 10.43 26.89
CA ALA A 308 -13.59 10.62 25.70
C ALA A 308 -14.31 9.33 25.32
N VAL A 309 -15.48 9.50 24.71
CA VAL A 309 -16.26 8.43 24.13
C VAL A 309 -16.59 8.79 22.69
N SER A 310 -16.32 7.85 21.78
CA SER A 310 -16.77 7.99 20.40
C SER A 310 -17.58 6.78 19.97
N THR A 311 -18.61 7.03 19.17
CA THR A 311 -19.37 5.98 18.50
C THR A 311 -19.45 6.27 17.03
N SER A 312 -19.16 5.26 16.21
CA SER A 312 -19.24 5.39 14.76
C SER A 312 -20.17 4.33 14.17
N TYR A 313 -21.08 4.78 13.34
CA TYR A 313 -21.93 3.94 12.51
C TYR A 313 -21.45 4.01 11.07
N GLN A 314 -21.36 2.86 10.40
CA GLN A 314 -21.02 2.76 8.98
C GLN A 314 -22.06 1.90 8.25
N ASN A 315 -22.49 2.38 7.07
CA ASN A 315 -23.24 1.60 6.10
C ASN A 315 -22.45 1.53 4.79
N ARG A 316 -22.22 0.32 4.29
CA ARG A 316 -21.35 0.06 3.12
C ARG A 316 -22.09 -0.09 1.80
N ASN A 317 -23.37 0.20 1.76
CA ASN A 317 -24.18 0.07 0.55
C ASN A 317 -25.42 0.97 0.58
N LEU A 318 -25.26 2.22 0.96
CA LEU A 318 -26.37 3.14 1.25
C LEU A 318 -27.34 3.28 0.07
N PHE A 319 -26.81 3.44 -1.15
CA PHE A 319 -27.59 3.60 -2.38
C PHE A 319 -27.48 2.39 -3.30
N HIS A 320 -27.14 1.20 -2.80
CA HIS A 320 -26.92 -0.02 -3.58
C HIS A 320 -25.85 0.09 -4.68
N GLY A 321 -24.83 0.91 -4.44
CA GLY A 321 -23.68 1.10 -5.33
C GLY A 321 -22.33 0.82 -4.67
N GLY A 322 -22.34 0.25 -3.46
CA GLY A 322 -21.14 -0.02 -2.68
C GLY A 322 -20.54 1.23 -2.04
N GLU A 323 -21.34 2.28 -1.86
CA GLU A 323 -20.94 3.52 -1.19
C GLU A 323 -20.74 3.23 0.31
N LEU A 324 -19.69 3.84 0.88
CA LEU A 324 -19.45 3.84 2.32
C LEU A 324 -19.98 5.14 2.91
N PHE A 325 -21.04 5.03 3.68
CA PHE A 325 -21.56 6.12 4.52
C PHE A 325 -21.10 5.93 5.95
N SER A 326 -20.69 6.99 6.61
CA SER A 326 -20.27 6.98 8.02
C SER A 326 -20.84 8.17 8.78
N VAL A 327 -21.16 7.93 10.05
CA VAL A 327 -21.47 8.98 11.03
C VAL A 327 -20.68 8.64 12.28
N THR A 328 -19.92 9.63 12.78
CA THR A 328 -19.16 9.52 14.03
C THR A 328 -19.61 10.61 14.99
N LEU A 329 -19.93 10.22 16.20
CA LEU A 329 -20.22 11.11 17.31
C LEU A 329 -19.11 10.96 18.33
N ARG A 330 -18.54 12.06 18.78
CA ARG A 330 -17.53 12.09 19.84
C ARG A 330 -17.91 13.07 20.92
N GLY A 331 -17.70 12.71 22.17
CA GLY A 331 -17.74 13.56 23.33
C GLY A 331 -16.48 13.39 24.16
N ALA A 332 -15.89 14.48 24.62
CA ALA A 332 -14.71 14.46 25.47
C ALA A 332 -14.89 15.45 26.64
N TYR A 333 -14.34 15.06 27.77
CA TYR A 333 -14.27 15.85 28.99
C TYR A 333 -12.86 15.77 29.57
N GLU A 334 -12.32 16.91 30.01
CA GLU A 334 -11.03 16.98 30.67
C GLU A 334 -11.11 17.95 31.84
N ALA A 335 -10.73 17.45 33.00
CA ALA A 335 -10.71 18.25 34.25
C ALA A 335 -9.42 19.10 34.25
N ILE A 336 -9.57 20.40 34.05
CA ILE A 336 -8.46 21.35 34.01
C ILE A 336 -8.10 21.80 35.41
N LYS A 337 -6.84 21.61 35.81
CA LYS A 337 -6.31 22.01 37.12
C LYS A 337 -5.25 23.09 36.97
N GLY A 338 -5.31 24.11 37.81
CA GLY A 338 -4.19 25.02 38.01
C GLY A 338 -4.06 26.21 37.06
N LEU A 339 -5.07 26.55 36.27
CA LEU A 339 -5.08 27.82 35.56
C LEU A 339 -5.40 28.98 36.51
N ASN A 340 -4.41 29.82 36.80
CA ASN A 340 -4.61 31.02 37.63
C ASN A 340 -5.63 31.95 36.98
N GLY A 341 -6.73 32.24 37.69
CA GLY A 341 -7.81 33.10 37.23
C GLY A 341 -8.96 32.39 36.50
N TYR A 342 -8.94 31.06 36.44
CA TYR A 342 -9.96 30.21 35.79
C TYR A 342 -10.38 29.09 36.75
N SER A 343 -10.87 29.41 37.93
CA SER A 343 -11.35 28.42 38.87
C SER A 343 -12.64 27.76 38.37
N ASP A 344 -12.69 26.43 38.44
CA ASP A 344 -13.86 25.57 38.25
C ASP A 344 -14.46 25.48 36.83
N GLN A 345 -13.67 25.67 35.78
CA GLN A 345 -14.13 25.42 34.41
C GLN A 345 -13.32 24.28 33.77
N ASP A 346 -14.02 23.31 33.24
CA ASP A 346 -13.47 22.14 32.60
C ASP A 346 -13.47 22.28 31.07
N TYR A 347 -12.74 21.41 30.37
CA TYR A 347 -12.80 21.30 28.92
C TYR A 347 -13.90 20.32 28.53
N ILE A 348 -14.79 20.76 27.67
CA ILE A 348 -15.83 19.94 27.05
C ILE A 348 -15.71 20.04 25.53
N GLU A 349 -15.68 18.89 24.87
CA GLU A 349 -15.70 18.80 23.41
C GLU A 349 -16.83 17.86 22.97
N TYR A 350 -17.53 18.24 21.92
CA TYR A 350 -18.41 17.34 21.20
C TYR A 350 -18.30 17.58 19.69
N SER A 351 -18.24 16.50 18.94
CA SER A 351 -18.16 16.56 17.50
C SER A 351 -19.10 15.56 16.82
N VAL A 352 -19.56 15.94 15.66
CA VAL A 352 -20.34 15.12 14.75
C VAL A 352 -19.68 15.17 13.39
N GLU A 353 -19.25 14.02 12.89
CA GLU A 353 -18.72 13.88 11.54
C GLU A 353 -19.62 12.95 10.73
N THR A 354 -19.98 13.36 9.53
CA THR A 354 -20.69 12.52 8.56
C THR A 354 -19.96 12.54 7.25
N GLY A 355 -19.88 11.40 6.59
CA GLY A 355 -19.17 11.27 5.32
C GLY A 355 -19.76 10.21 4.42
N ILE A 356 -19.57 10.40 3.12
CA ILE A 356 -19.89 9.41 2.10
C ILE A 356 -18.73 9.26 1.14
N THR A 357 -18.30 8.00 0.93
CA THR A 357 -17.27 7.66 -0.04
C THR A 357 -17.89 6.82 -1.15
N PHE A 358 -17.75 7.30 -2.39
CA PHE A 358 -18.15 6.58 -3.59
C PHE A 358 -16.95 5.78 -4.13
N PRO A 359 -17.13 4.53 -4.55
CA PRO A 359 -16.06 3.70 -5.09
C PRO A 359 -15.60 4.13 -6.49
N ASP A 360 -16.27 5.08 -7.10
CA ASP A 360 -16.02 5.61 -8.44
C ASP A 360 -15.78 7.13 -8.44
N PHE A 361 -15.24 7.62 -9.56
CA PHE A 361 -14.93 9.04 -9.74
C PHE A 361 -16.20 9.84 -10.08
N LYS A 362 -16.79 10.51 -9.10
CA LYS A 362 -17.99 11.34 -9.23
C LYS A 362 -17.62 12.79 -9.57
N PHE A 363 -17.30 13.06 -10.84
CA PHE A 363 -17.08 14.44 -11.32
C PHE A 363 -17.89 14.67 -12.60
N PRO A 364 -18.80 15.69 -12.62
CA PRO A 364 -19.79 15.83 -13.68
C PRO A 364 -19.20 16.18 -15.06
N PHE A 365 -18.06 16.88 -15.10
CA PHE A 365 -17.46 17.40 -16.33
C PHE A 365 -16.46 16.45 -17.01
N LEU A 366 -16.23 15.24 -16.45
CA LEU A 366 -15.29 14.28 -17.02
C LEU A 366 -16.00 13.15 -17.77
N SER A 367 -15.41 12.74 -18.89
CA SER A 367 -15.95 11.65 -19.70
C SER A 367 -15.95 10.31 -18.92
N SER A 368 -16.89 9.42 -19.24
CA SER A 368 -16.98 8.10 -18.62
C SER A 368 -15.71 7.27 -18.81
N LYS A 369 -15.07 7.38 -20.00
CA LYS A 369 -13.79 6.69 -20.29
C LYS A 369 -12.66 7.15 -19.38
N PHE A 370 -12.55 8.47 -19.13
CA PHE A 370 -11.55 9.03 -18.22
C PHE A 370 -11.79 8.57 -16.78
N ARG A 371 -13.05 8.64 -16.30
CA ARG A 371 -13.43 8.20 -14.95
C ARG A 371 -13.09 6.72 -14.71
N GLN A 372 -13.39 5.86 -15.67
CA GLN A 372 -13.02 4.43 -15.60
C GLN A 372 -11.50 4.22 -15.58
N LYS A 373 -10.74 4.99 -16.37
CA LYS A 373 -9.28 4.89 -16.42
C LYS A 373 -8.60 5.42 -15.15
N ALA A 374 -9.13 6.50 -14.57
CA ALA A 374 -8.57 7.12 -13.37
C ALA A 374 -8.76 6.24 -12.13
N GLN A 375 -9.88 5.50 -12.05
CA GLN A 375 -10.22 4.62 -10.91
C GLN A 375 -10.16 5.34 -9.55
N ALA A 376 -10.52 6.62 -9.53
CA ALA A 376 -10.52 7.42 -8.32
C ALA A 376 -11.75 7.12 -7.46
N THR A 377 -11.61 7.20 -6.15
CA THR A 377 -12.71 7.29 -5.19
C THR A 377 -13.06 8.76 -4.96
N SER A 378 -14.33 9.04 -4.71
CA SER A 378 -14.83 10.38 -4.37
C SER A 378 -15.35 10.35 -2.93
N GLU A 379 -14.93 11.30 -2.13
CA GLU A 379 -15.28 11.43 -0.72
C GLU A 379 -15.86 12.82 -0.47
N VAL A 380 -17.00 12.88 0.19
CA VAL A 380 -17.60 14.12 0.68
C VAL A 380 -17.85 13.93 2.17
N SER A 381 -17.38 14.87 2.99
CA SER A 381 -17.62 14.83 4.44
C SER A 381 -18.01 16.20 4.98
N LEU A 382 -18.75 16.19 6.07
CA LEU A 382 -19.11 17.34 6.87
C LEU A 382 -18.84 17.01 8.32
N MET A 383 -18.16 17.92 9.02
CA MET A 383 -17.86 17.83 10.43
C MET A 383 -18.29 19.11 11.15
N PHE A 384 -18.90 18.95 12.28
CA PHE A 384 -19.11 20.00 13.27
C PHE A 384 -18.36 19.63 14.53
N ASP A 385 -17.56 20.55 15.05
CA ASP A 385 -16.80 20.41 16.28
C ASP A 385 -17.04 21.62 17.18
N SER A 386 -17.29 21.35 18.44
CA SER A 386 -17.57 22.32 19.48
C SER A 386 -16.67 22.08 20.67
N GLN A 387 -15.84 23.06 20.97
CA GLN A 387 -14.89 23.04 22.07
C GLN A 387 -15.21 24.18 23.04
N ASP A 388 -15.47 23.85 24.28
CA ASP A 388 -15.64 24.79 25.39
C ASP A 388 -14.46 24.61 26.35
N ARG A 389 -13.63 25.64 26.44
CA ARG A 389 -12.47 25.74 27.35
C ARG A 389 -12.65 26.93 28.29
N PRO A 390 -11.95 26.93 29.41
CA PRO A 390 -11.96 28.09 30.33
C PRO A 390 -11.49 29.39 29.65
N GLU A 391 -10.61 29.27 28.64
CA GLU A 391 -10.03 30.42 27.93
C GLU A 391 -10.88 30.92 26.77
N PHE A 392 -11.60 30.01 26.08
CA PHE A 392 -12.39 30.33 24.90
C PHE A 392 -13.43 29.25 24.56
N HIS A 393 -14.46 29.65 23.84
CA HIS A 393 -15.35 28.72 23.16
C HIS A 393 -15.06 28.76 21.65
N ARG A 394 -14.93 27.62 21.03
CA ARG A 394 -14.63 27.48 19.62
C ARG A 394 -15.64 26.55 18.94
N ARG A 395 -16.13 26.94 17.79
CA ARG A 395 -17.01 26.15 16.93
C ARG A 395 -16.37 26.04 15.56
N VAL A 396 -16.26 24.83 15.04
CA VAL A 396 -15.66 24.58 13.73
C VAL A 396 -16.63 23.78 12.88
N VAL A 397 -16.90 24.27 11.68
CA VAL A 397 -17.61 23.53 10.64
C VAL A 397 -16.63 23.25 9.53
N THR A 398 -16.40 21.97 9.21
CA THR A 398 -15.54 21.57 8.11
C THR A 398 -16.35 20.82 7.05
N GLY A 399 -16.20 21.22 5.80
CA GLY A 399 -16.78 20.52 4.65
C GLY A 399 -15.70 20.16 3.65
N THR A 400 -15.60 18.88 3.26
CA THR A 400 -14.56 18.44 2.32
C THR A 400 -15.15 17.74 1.11
N TRP A 401 -14.51 17.95 -0.04
CA TRP A 401 -14.74 17.19 -1.26
C TRP A 401 -13.39 16.76 -1.83
N ARG A 402 -13.15 15.44 -1.82
CA ARG A 402 -11.85 14.86 -2.05
C ARG A 402 -11.89 13.73 -3.06
N TYR A 403 -10.80 13.62 -3.85
CA TYR A 403 -10.56 12.49 -4.74
C TYR A 403 -9.25 11.79 -4.39
N ARG A 404 -9.27 10.45 -4.45
CA ARG A 404 -8.06 9.64 -4.23
C ARG A 404 -7.96 8.57 -5.31
N TRP A 405 -6.78 8.36 -5.85
CA TRP A 405 -6.50 7.24 -6.75
C TRP A 405 -5.07 6.76 -6.63
N ASN A 406 -4.87 5.47 -6.94
CA ASN A 406 -3.58 4.80 -6.89
C ASN A 406 -3.19 4.31 -8.28
N ARG A 407 -1.89 4.37 -8.63
CA ARG A 407 -1.32 3.86 -9.88
C ARG A 407 -0.08 3.01 -9.64
N MET A 408 0.39 2.28 -10.67
CA MET A 408 1.59 1.45 -10.66
C MET A 408 1.62 0.48 -9.48
N SER A 409 0.69 -0.46 -9.46
CA SER A 409 0.60 -1.46 -8.39
C SER A 409 0.62 -0.84 -6.98
N ARG A 410 -0.07 0.31 -6.83
CA ARG A 410 -0.20 1.07 -5.57
C ARG A 410 1.09 1.74 -5.07
N LYS A 411 2.09 1.89 -5.93
CA LYS A 411 3.31 2.65 -5.61
C LYS A 411 3.12 4.16 -5.70
N ARG A 412 2.16 4.63 -6.48
CA ARG A 412 1.82 6.06 -6.65
C ARG A 412 0.42 6.31 -6.15
N GLN A 413 0.29 7.21 -5.19
CA GLN A 413 -0.98 7.68 -4.68
C GLN A 413 -1.14 9.16 -4.99
N HIS A 414 -2.33 9.53 -5.44
CA HIS A 414 -2.72 10.91 -5.68
C HIS A 414 -3.93 11.22 -4.82
N LYS A 415 -3.94 12.38 -4.20
CA LYS A 415 -5.03 12.93 -3.41
C LYS A 415 -5.26 14.36 -3.88
N VAL A 416 -6.46 14.67 -4.33
CA VAL A 416 -6.91 16.02 -4.66
C VAL A 416 -7.98 16.41 -3.67
N ASP A 417 -7.74 17.43 -2.89
CA ASP A 417 -8.75 18.13 -2.12
C ASP A 417 -9.32 19.23 -3.04
N LEU A 418 -10.47 18.95 -3.69
CA LEU A 418 -11.10 19.88 -4.62
C LEU A 418 -11.71 21.05 -3.86
N LEU A 419 -12.22 20.79 -2.68
CA LEU A 419 -12.79 21.75 -1.76
C LEU A 419 -12.53 21.26 -0.34
N ASP A 420 -11.98 22.14 0.48
CA ASP A 420 -11.84 21.95 1.91
C ASP A 420 -12.18 23.29 2.59
N LEU A 421 -13.38 23.34 3.14
CA LEU A 421 -13.94 24.51 3.80
C LEU A 421 -13.80 24.33 5.30
N ASN A 422 -13.18 25.30 5.97
CA ASN A 422 -13.11 25.35 7.42
C ASN A 422 -13.64 26.72 7.87
N TYR A 423 -14.76 26.69 8.55
CA TYR A 423 -15.37 27.84 9.19
C TYR A 423 -15.14 27.75 10.69
N VAL A 424 -14.29 28.62 11.20
CA VAL A 424 -13.96 28.73 12.63
C VAL A 424 -14.69 29.94 13.20
N PHE A 425 -15.47 29.72 14.23
CA PHE A 425 -16.21 30.73 14.95
C PHE A 425 -15.88 30.70 16.43
N MET A 426 -15.49 31.84 16.98
CA MET A 426 -15.13 32.04 18.39
C MET A 426 -16.22 32.84 19.09
N PRO A 427 -17.30 32.19 19.60
CA PRO A 427 -18.43 32.91 20.21
C PRO A 427 -18.05 33.64 21.49
N TRP A 428 -17.03 33.16 22.19
CA TRP A 428 -16.59 33.75 23.45
C TRP A 428 -15.09 33.52 23.67
N ILE A 429 -14.42 34.56 24.18
CA ILE A 429 -13.03 34.52 24.65
C ILE A 429 -13.00 35.19 26.00
N SER A 430 -12.38 34.55 26.98
CA SER A 430 -12.20 35.09 28.33
C SER A 430 -11.49 36.45 28.29
N GLU A 431 -11.97 37.39 29.06
CA GLU A 431 -11.38 38.74 29.15
C GLU A 431 -9.95 38.69 29.71
N THR A 432 -9.69 37.81 30.66
CA THR A 432 -8.36 37.55 31.23
C THR A 432 -7.40 37.05 30.13
N PHE A 433 -7.84 36.05 29.37
CA PHE A 433 -7.03 35.49 28.27
C PHE A 433 -6.77 36.53 27.18
N ARG A 434 -7.80 37.33 26.82
CA ARG A 434 -7.68 38.40 25.83
C ARG A 434 -6.63 39.42 26.24
N LYS A 435 -6.69 39.93 27.49
CA LYS A 435 -5.77 40.95 28.01
C LYS A 435 -4.33 40.44 28.11
N LEU A 436 -4.13 39.22 28.60
CA LEU A 436 -2.80 38.68 28.87
C LEU A 436 -2.08 38.19 27.60
N TYR A 437 -2.82 37.68 26.62
CA TYR A 437 -2.20 36.98 25.47
C TYR A 437 -2.51 37.60 24.11
N LEU A 438 -3.64 38.32 23.94
CA LEU A 438 -4.04 38.85 22.65
C LEU A 438 -3.87 40.37 22.51
N GLU A 439 -4.00 41.12 23.60
CA GLU A 439 -3.95 42.58 23.60
C GLU A 439 -2.68 43.14 24.26
N ASP A 440 -1.85 42.31 24.87
CA ASP A 440 -0.60 42.75 25.49
C ASP A 440 0.38 43.30 24.44
N PRO A 441 0.78 44.57 24.55
CA PRO A 441 1.71 45.20 23.60
C PRO A 441 3.11 44.58 23.60
N GLU A 442 3.53 43.91 24.70
CA GLU A 442 4.81 43.22 24.80
C GLU A 442 4.78 41.82 24.21
N SER A 443 3.62 41.17 24.21
CA SER A 443 3.37 39.88 23.61
C SER A 443 3.00 40.01 22.12
N ARG A 444 3.91 40.50 21.30
CA ARG A 444 3.71 40.72 19.85
C ARG A 444 3.63 39.44 18.99
N ASN A 445 2.96 38.42 19.49
CA ASN A 445 2.76 37.23 18.67
C ASN A 445 1.50 37.39 17.80
N ALA A 446 1.64 38.09 16.67
CA ALA A 446 0.56 38.29 15.72
C ALA A 446 -0.07 36.95 15.27
N ILE A 447 0.72 35.88 15.23
CA ILE A 447 0.26 34.52 14.87
C ILE A 447 -0.71 34.00 15.95
N LEU A 448 -0.43 34.26 17.23
CA LEU A 448 -1.31 33.83 18.30
C LEU A 448 -2.69 34.49 18.17
N ARG A 449 -2.74 35.78 17.87
CA ARG A 449 -4.00 36.52 17.69
C ARG A 449 -4.85 35.93 16.57
N TYR A 450 -4.27 35.62 15.42
CA TYR A 450 -4.99 35.00 14.29
C TYR A 450 -5.61 33.66 14.63
N ASN A 451 -5.04 32.90 15.54
CA ASN A 451 -5.58 31.60 15.96
C ASN A 451 -6.87 31.69 16.78
N TYR A 452 -7.19 32.90 17.31
CA TYR A 452 -8.36 33.15 18.17
C TYR A 452 -9.36 34.14 17.55
N GLU A 453 -9.28 34.37 16.25
CA GLU A 453 -10.26 35.16 15.49
C GLU A 453 -11.21 34.23 14.71
N ASN A 454 -12.36 34.79 14.31
CA ASN A 454 -13.24 34.11 13.37
C ASN A 454 -12.52 33.99 12.03
N LEU A 455 -12.46 32.80 11.48
CA LEU A 455 -11.68 32.52 10.29
C LEU A 455 -12.45 31.66 9.31
N PHE A 456 -12.43 32.06 8.06
CA PHE A 456 -12.93 31.26 6.96
C PHE A 456 -11.76 30.83 6.07
N ILE A 457 -11.56 29.51 5.97
CA ILE A 457 -10.49 28.93 5.18
C ILE A 457 -11.13 28.10 4.07
N MET A 458 -10.96 28.51 2.83
CA MET A 458 -11.34 27.73 1.66
C MET A 458 -10.10 27.36 0.88
N LYS A 459 -9.73 26.11 0.97
CA LYS A 459 -8.50 25.59 0.35
C LYS A 459 -8.79 24.51 -0.67
N TRP A 460 -7.91 24.43 -1.63
CA TRP A 460 -7.76 23.32 -2.56
C TRP A 460 -6.32 22.83 -2.51
N GLY A 461 -6.11 21.54 -2.72
CA GLY A 461 -4.79 20.98 -2.56
C GLY A 461 -4.58 19.72 -3.41
N TYR A 462 -3.32 19.46 -3.68
CA TYR A 462 -2.88 18.24 -4.33
C TYR A 462 -1.73 17.61 -3.55
N ASN A 463 -1.90 16.33 -3.22
CA ASN A 463 -0.86 15.55 -2.56
C ASN A 463 -0.49 14.35 -3.43
N PHE A 464 0.79 14.18 -3.66
CA PHE A 464 1.37 13.05 -4.36
C PHE A 464 2.27 12.26 -3.43
N THR A 465 2.08 10.95 -3.38
CA THR A 465 2.95 10.04 -2.64
C THR A 465 3.49 8.98 -3.58
N TYR A 466 4.79 8.83 -3.59
CA TYR A 466 5.48 7.72 -4.24
C TYR A 466 6.14 6.83 -3.17
N SER A 467 5.96 5.52 -3.30
CA SER A 467 6.64 4.53 -2.47
C SER A 467 7.36 3.51 -3.35
N SER A 468 8.59 3.17 -3.00
CA SER A 468 9.32 2.09 -3.68
C SER A 468 8.64 0.73 -3.52
N GLN A 469 7.78 0.58 -2.49
CA GLN A 469 6.96 -0.58 -2.22
C GLN A 469 5.47 -0.25 -2.31
N PRO A 470 4.57 -1.22 -2.57
CA PRO A 470 3.13 -0.98 -2.58
C PRO A 470 2.62 -0.42 -1.25
N LEU A 471 1.85 0.68 -1.29
CA LEU A 471 1.35 1.39 -0.10
C LEU A 471 0.34 0.61 0.76
N ASN A 472 -0.24 -0.48 0.23
CA ASN A 472 -1.22 -1.31 0.94
C ASN A 472 -0.70 -2.74 1.19
N GLY A 473 0.59 -2.97 1.16
CA GLY A 473 1.16 -4.25 1.60
C GLY A 473 0.90 -4.42 3.09
N ALA A 474 0.18 -5.48 3.47
CA ALA A 474 0.22 -5.98 4.83
C ALA A 474 1.69 -6.24 5.16
N ALA A 475 2.15 -5.65 6.27
CA ALA A 475 3.53 -5.60 6.69
C ALA A 475 4.43 -5.00 5.59
N SER A 476 4.75 -3.72 5.69
CA SER A 476 6.06 -3.28 5.21
C SER A 476 7.02 -4.33 5.78
N ASN A 477 7.60 -5.15 4.91
CA ASN A 477 8.69 -6.00 5.32
C ASN A 477 9.76 -5.04 5.84
N TYR A 478 9.85 -4.90 7.17
CA TYR A 478 10.86 -4.11 7.88
C TYR A 478 12.29 -4.58 7.55
N GLY A 479 12.45 -5.34 6.51
CA GLY A 479 13.65 -5.97 6.07
C GLY A 479 14.14 -5.56 4.68
N THR A 480 13.50 -4.65 3.97
CA THR A 480 13.95 -4.20 2.65
C THR A 480 14.18 -2.69 2.64
N ASP A 481 15.23 -2.25 1.96
CA ASP A 481 15.44 -0.84 1.70
C ASP A 481 14.22 -0.25 0.98
N ALA A 482 13.57 0.70 1.62
CA ALA A 482 12.37 1.33 1.10
C ALA A 482 12.49 2.84 1.22
N TYR A 483 11.93 3.55 0.25
CA TYR A 483 11.80 4.99 0.34
C TYR A 483 10.40 5.47 -0.05
N ILE A 484 9.99 6.56 0.58
CA ILE A 484 8.72 7.23 0.34
C ILE A 484 9.01 8.69 0.06
N ILE A 485 8.45 9.22 -1.00
CA ILE A 485 8.49 10.64 -1.36
C ILE A 485 7.07 11.17 -1.32
N ARG A 486 6.86 12.29 -0.62
CA ARG A 486 5.60 13.02 -0.59
C ARG A 486 5.81 14.43 -1.09
N LEU A 487 4.89 14.89 -1.93
CA LEU A 487 4.81 16.25 -2.44
C LEU A 487 3.43 16.76 -2.14
N GLY A 488 3.34 17.92 -1.53
CA GLY A 488 2.09 18.62 -1.24
C GLY A 488 2.11 20.02 -1.83
N ALA A 489 1.00 20.45 -2.38
CA ALA A 489 0.75 21.83 -2.77
C ALA A 489 -0.68 22.20 -2.34
N GLU A 490 -0.81 23.33 -1.67
CA GLU A 490 -2.08 23.81 -1.12
C GLU A 490 -2.20 25.31 -1.38
N SER A 491 -3.39 25.75 -1.74
CA SER A 491 -3.71 27.17 -1.89
C SER A 491 -5.04 27.47 -1.22
N SER A 492 -5.07 28.50 -0.41
CA SER A 492 -6.26 28.97 0.30
C SER A 492 -6.61 30.38 -0.08
N GLY A 493 -7.90 30.65 -0.21
CA GLY A 493 -8.46 31.99 -0.42
C GLY A 493 -8.18 32.65 -1.76
N ASN A 494 -7.16 32.21 -2.53
CA ASN A 494 -6.75 32.85 -3.78
C ASN A 494 -7.84 32.79 -4.87
N LEU A 495 -8.62 31.70 -4.91
CA LEU A 495 -9.75 31.58 -5.81
C LEU A 495 -10.87 32.59 -5.44
N LEU A 496 -11.16 32.70 -4.14
CA LEU A 496 -12.13 33.66 -3.63
C LEU A 496 -11.69 35.11 -3.92
N TYR A 497 -10.41 35.41 -3.74
CA TYR A 497 -9.83 36.70 -4.06
C TYR A 497 -10.00 37.04 -5.55
N GLY A 498 -9.66 36.08 -6.43
CA GLY A 498 -9.88 36.27 -7.87
C GLY A 498 -11.35 36.54 -8.24
N LEU A 499 -12.27 35.77 -7.61
CA LEU A 499 -13.72 36.00 -7.81
C LEU A 499 -14.18 37.34 -7.22
N SER A 500 -13.70 37.73 -6.04
CA SER A 500 -14.03 39.01 -5.41
C SER A 500 -13.62 40.18 -6.30
N ASN A 501 -12.43 40.11 -6.91
CA ASN A 501 -11.98 41.13 -7.88
C ASN A 501 -12.82 41.11 -9.16
N LEU A 502 -13.16 39.95 -9.70
CA LEU A 502 -13.95 39.80 -10.91
C LEU A 502 -15.36 40.39 -10.75
N PHE A 503 -15.96 40.19 -9.56
CA PHE A 503 -17.30 40.71 -9.24
C PHE A 503 -17.29 42.08 -8.56
N ALA A 504 -16.14 42.78 -8.51
CA ALA A 504 -15.97 44.10 -7.91
C ALA A 504 -16.51 44.17 -6.46
N ALA A 505 -16.28 43.13 -5.67
CA ALA A 505 -16.65 43.10 -4.25
C ALA A 505 -15.91 44.22 -3.50
N ARG A 506 -16.54 44.80 -2.47
CA ARG A 506 -15.90 45.82 -1.64
C ARG A 506 -15.19 45.18 -0.47
N PRO A 507 -13.92 45.54 -0.20
CA PRO A 507 -13.25 45.09 1.02
C PRO A 507 -13.86 45.76 2.26
N ASN A 508 -13.65 45.17 3.44
CA ASN A 508 -14.04 45.76 4.72
C ASN A 508 -13.12 46.95 5.10
N ASP A 509 -13.39 47.58 6.23
CA ASP A 509 -12.62 48.73 6.73
C ASP A 509 -11.12 48.41 7.00
N GLN A 510 -10.78 47.12 7.12
CA GLN A 510 -9.40 46.62 7.28
C GLN A 510 -8.75 46.23 5.94
N ASN A 511 -9.37 46.61 4.81
CA ASN A 511 -8.93 46.28 3.45
C ASN A 511 -8.84 44.77 3.16
N GLN A 512 -9.71 43.97 3.81
CA GLN A 512 -9.80 42.52 3.61
C GLN A 512 -11.11 42.18 2.90
N TYR A 513 -11.05 41.25 1.96
CA TYR A 513 -12.25 40.66 1.41
C TYR A 513 -12.88 39.67 2.39
N THR A 514 -14.18 39.71 2.51
CA THR A 514 -14.94 38.88 3.43
C THR A 514 -15.93 37.98 2.71
N LEU A 515 -16.21 36.83 3.26
CA LEU A 515 -17.32 35.95 2.92
C LEU A 515 -18.15 35.73 4.18
N PHE A 516 -19.47 35.96 4.12
CA PHE A 516 -20.35 35.94 5.29
C PHE A 516 -19.88 36.87 6.45
N ASN A 517 -19.34 38.04 6.09
CA ASN A 517 -18.75 39.03 7.03
C ASN A 517 -17.51 38.54 7.80
N ILE A 518 -16.87 37.49 7.33
CA ILE A 518 -15.64 36.95 7.93
C ILE A 518 -14.52 37.00 6.91
N ALA A 519 -13.35 37.49 7.33
CA ALA A 519 -12.17 37.53 6.49
C ALA A 519 -11.73 36.09 6.17
N TYR A 520 -11.33 35.82 4.92
CA TYR A 520 -10.81 34.52 4.54
C TYR A 520 -9.28 34.53 4.47
N ALA A 521 -8.70 33.41 4.93
CA ALA A 521 -7.26 33.23 4.90
C ALA A 521 -6.74 33.06 3.47
N GLN A 522 -5.70 33.83 3.11
CA GLN A 522 -5.00 33.71 1.84
C GLN A 522 -3.57 33.22 2.06
N TYR A 523 -3.23 32.09 1.45
CA TYR A 523 -1.86 31.58 1.43
C TYR A 523 -1.65 30.57 0.30
N VAL A 524 -0.38 30.30 0.02
CA VAL A 524 0.06 29.19 -0.81
C VAL A 524 1.11 28.42 -0.01
N LYS A 525 0.97 27.11 0.06
CA LYS A 525 1.86 26.26 0.81
C LYS A 525 2.38 25.12 -0.08
N GLY A 526 3.66 24.83 0.04
CA GLY A 526 4.32 23.69 -0.59
C GLY A 526 5.05 22.84 0.44
N ASP A 527 4.88 21.52 0.36
CA ASP A 527 5.53 20.57 1.25
C ASP A 527 6.29 19.52 0.41
N PHE A 528 7.51 19.23 0.81
CA PHE A 528 8.32 18.12 0.31
C PHE A 528 8.78 17.27 1.48
N ASP A 529 8.63 15.97 1.35
CA ASP A 529 8.96 15.00 2.39
C ASP A 529 9.59 13.76 1.76
N ILE A 530 10.74 13.34 2.25
CA ILE A 530 11.38 12.08 1.86
C ILE A 530 11.76 11.28 3.10
N SER A 531 11.35 10.03 3.11
CA SER A 531 11.72 9.06 4.14
C SER A 531 12.41 7.88 3.49
N LYS A 532 13.55 7.46 4.01
CA LYS A 532 14.28 6.27 3.55
C LYS A 532 14.60 5.37 4.74
N SER A 533 14.23 4.10 4.61
CA SER A 533 14.63 3.03 5.53
C SER A 533 15.85 2.30 4.98
N PHE A 534 16.83 2.09 5.83
CA PHE A 534 18.02 1.26 5.59
C PHE A 534 17.92 0.04 6.48
N ARG A 535 18.00 -1.13 5.89
CA ARG A 535 18.12 -2.36 6.67
C ARG A 535 19.55 -2.51 7.16
N LEU A 536 19.75 -2.55 8.47
CA LEU A 536 21.05 -2.77 9.09
C LEU A 536 21.33 -4.26 9.29
N ASP A 537 20.30 -5.00 9.73
CA ASP A 537 20.29 -6.45 9.88
C ASP A 537 18.84 -7.00 9.83
N ASP A 538 18.65 -8.28 10.12
CA ASP A 538 17.33 -8.94 10.05
C ASP A 538 16.29 -8.38 11.05
N LYS A 539 16.73 -7.65 12.08
CA LYS A 539 15.88 -7.15 13.16
C LYS A 539 16.01 -5.65 13.41
N ASN A 540 16.99 -5.00 12.78
CA ASN A 540 17.23 -3.56 12.96
C ASN A 540 17.19 -2.83 11.63
N SER A 541 16.54 -1.69 11.63
CA SER A 541 16.50 -0.75 10.51
C SER A 541 16.73 0.67 11.01
N LEU A 542 17.37 1.49 10.20
CA LEU A 542 17.49 2.93 10.39
C LEU A 542 16.57 3.63 9.42
N ALA A 543 15.70 4.49 9.93
CA ALA A 543 14.85 5.34 9.09
C ALA A 543 15.34 6.79 9.19
N LEU A 544 15.61 7.40 8.05
CA LEU A 544 15.92 8.82 7.92
C LEU A 544 14.74 9.52 7.28
N HIS A 545 14.41 10.69 7.80
CA HIS A 545 13.35 11.55 7.31
C HIS A 545 13.86 12.97 7.10
N PHE A 546 13.55 13.54 5.95
CA PHE A 546 13.81 14.93 5.63
C PHE A 546 12.54 15.57 5.13
N GLY A 547 12.16 16.70 5.70
CA GLY A 547 10.99 17.48 5.33
C GLY A 547 11.36 18.95 5.11
N LEU A 548 10.74 19.54 4.10
CA LEU A 548 10.83 20.96 3.78
C LEU A 548 9.42 21.47 3.48
N GLY A 549 9.04 22.59 4.11
CA GLY A 549 7.79 23.28 3.86
C GLY A 549 8.01 24.77 3.70
N ILE A 550 7.22 25.37 2.82
CA ILE A 550 7.14 26.83 2.63
C ILE A 550 5.67 27.21 2.57
N ALA A 551 5.32 28.32 3.23
CA ALA A 551 3.98 28.91 3.25
C ALA A 551 4.04 30.43 3.12
#